data_ce3a58df5161f2ba02964cdc4c607d3c
#
_entry.id   ce3a58df5161f2ba02964cdc4c607d3c
#
_cell.length_a   1.000
_cell.length_b   1.000
_cell.length_c   1.000
_cell.angle_alpha   90.00
_cell.angle_beta   90.00
_cell.angle_gamma   90.00
#
_symmetry.space_group_name_H-M   'P 1'
#
loop_
_entity.id
_entity.type
_entity.pdbx_description
1 polymer ?
#
loop_
_entity_poly.entity_id
_entity_poly.type
_entity_poly.pdbx_seq_one_letter_code
_entity_poly.pdbx_strand_id
1 'polypeptide(L)'
;PRRSSSTFHFGHAYDPDRSQPAARSASREKRRAPIRMLVGLTCVALSAAGAIAAHTSGGLHRDQLATWLGFGIEQVSLTGHRFTPDADLFDALDLKSARSLASFDAPVIRKRFERLPWVQSVEISRVWPGQLAIRVTERKPFAIWERGESAELIDVTGRQLGPVKADAVLDLPRIAGDGANETAAQLMTA
;
A
#
# COMPACT_ATOMS: atom_id res chain seq x y z
N PRO A 1 -66.91 41.43 71.80
CA PRO A 1 -68.22 40.83 71.91
C PRO A 1 -68.48 39.84 70.73
N ARG A 2 -68.97 38.79 71.19
CA ARG A 2 -69.88 37.85 70.55
C ARG A 2 -69.33 36.99 69.43
N ARG A 3 -69.12 35.73 69.68
CA ARG A 3 -70.11 34.63 69.59
C ARG A 3 -70.47 34.33 68.14
N SER A 4 -70.50 33.14 67.65
CA SER A 4 -70.89 31.81 68.19
C SER A 4 -70.66 30.83 67.02
N SER A 5 -70.23 29.70 67.43
CA SER A 5 -70.94 28.40 67.39
C SER A 5 -71.14 27.75 66.02
N SER A 6 -70.53 26.64 65.94
CA SER A 6 -71.08 25.28 65.73
C SER A 6 -71.66 24.99 64.39
N THR A 7 -71.30 23.93 63.77
CA THR A 7 -71.96 22.65 63.98
C THR A 7 -71.27 21.57 63.13
N PHE A 8 -71.11 20.44 63.80
CA PHE A 8 -70.85 19.12 63.25
C PHE A 8 -71.72 18.77 62.04
N HIS A 9 -71.18 18.06 61.06
CA HIS A 9 -71.93 16.93 60.49
C HIS A 9 -70.93 15.88 59.95
N PHE A 10 -71.01 14.71 60.54
CA PHE A 10 -70.56 13.43 60.03
C PHE A 10 -71.29 13.09 58.74
N GLY A 11 -70.56 12.65 57.74
CA GLY A 11 -71.13 12.02 56.57
C GLY A 11 -70.07 11.08 55.95
N HIS A 12 -70.06 9.88 56.51
CA HIS A 12 -69.41 8.76 55.85
C HIS A 12 -70.17 8.46 54.57
N ALA A 13 -69.57 8.65 53.46
CA ALA A 13 -69.93 7.97 52.22
C ALA A 13 -68.80 7.00 51.85
N TYR A 14 -69.09 5.75 52.17
CA TYR A 14 -68.31 4.59 51.71
C TYR A 14 -68.54 4.44 50.22
N ASP A 15 -67.50 4.69 49.40
CA ASP A 15 -67.52 4.44 47.98
C ASP A 15 -66.79 3.11 47.73
N PRO A 16 -67.48 2.05 47.35
CA PRO A 16 -66.92 0.71 47.15
C PRO A 16 -66.25 0.55 45.72
N ASP A 17 -66.02 1.58 44.98
CA ASP A 17 -65.54 1.40 43.56
C ASP A 17 -64.14 1.95 43.30
N ARG A 18 -63.24 1.84 44.33
CA ARG A 18 -61.83 2.15 44.12
C ARG A 18 -60.92 0.92 44.35
N SER A 19 -61.26 -0.17 43.73
CA SER A 19 -60.38 -1.33 43.64
C SER A 19 -60.29 -1.87 42.21
N GLN A 20 -59.63 -1.11 41.36
CA GLN A 20 -59.02 -1.72 40.15
C GLN A 20 -57.53 -1.33 40.09
N PRO A 21 -56.62 -2.29 40.23
CA PRO A 21 -55.23 -2.05 40.03
C PRO A 21 -54.95 -1.89 38.54
N ALA A 22 -54.21 -0.87 38.23
CA ALA A 22 -53.65 -0.60 36.91
C ALA A 22 -52.74 -1.74 36.44
N ALA A 23 -53.31 -2.76 35.85
CA ALA A 23 -52.60 -3.83 35.17
C ALA A 23 -52.70 -3.68 33.68
N ARG A 24 -52.04 -2.64 33.11
CA ARG A 24 -51.88 -2.52 31.66
C ARG A 24 -50.65 -1.68 31.28
N SER A 25 -49.42 -2.07 31.66
CA SER A 25 -48.20 -1.54 31.05
C SER A 25 -47.04 -2.51 30.87
N ALA A 26 -47.28 -3.81 31.20
CA ALA A 26 -46.19 -4.80 31.13
C ALA A 26 -46.10 -5.59 29.80
N SER A 27 -46.92 -5.30 28.80
CA SER A 27 -46.98 -6.13 27.60
C SER A 27 -46.39 -5.50 26.29
N ARG A 28 -45.79 -4.30 26.39
CA ARG A 28 -45.19 -3.66 25.20
C ARG A 28 -43.66 -3.75 25.11
N GLU A 29 -43.00 -4.11 26.18
CA GLU A 29 -41.54 -4.16 26.22
C GLU A 29 -40.96 -5.51 25.78
N LYS A 30 -41.71 -6.59 25.87
CA LYS A 30 -41.25 -7.94 25.48
C LYS A 30 -41.18 -8.24 24.01
N ARG A 31 -41.74 -7.38 23.13
CA ARG A 31 -41.71 -7.61 21.67
C ARG A 31 -40.55 -6.91 20.94
N ARG A 32 -39.84 -5.99 21.60
CA ARG A 32 -38.72 -5.26 20.94
C ARG A 32 -37.34 -5.94 21.13
N ALA A 33 -37.22 -6.79 22.14
CA ALA A 33 -35.97 -7.54 22.38
C ALA A 33 -35.61 -8.52 21.25
N PRO A 34 -36.52 -9.34 20.68
CA PRO A 34 -36.14 -10.25 19.61
C PRO A 34 -35.79 -9.53 18.30
N ILE A 35 -36.40 -8.39 18.04
CA ILE A 35 -36.09 -7.61 16.78
C ILE A 35 -34.70 -6.99 16.88
N ARG A 36 -34.31 -6.44 18.02
CA ARG A 36 -32.96 -5.90 18.25
C ARG A 36 -31.89 -6.98 18.19
N MET A 37 -32.17 -8.15 18.73
CA MET A 37 -31.29 -9.31 18.66
C MET A 37 -31.17 -9.86 17.23
N LEU A 38 -32.27 -9.88 16.45
CA LEU A 38 -32.25 -10.30 15.07
C LEU A 38 -31.46 -9.34 14.19
N VAL A 39 -31.63 -8.02 14.38
CA VAL A 39 -30.88 -6.98 13.65
C VAL A 39 -29.39 -7.05 14.01
N GLY A 40 -29.04 -7.27 15.27
CA GLY A 40 -27.66 -7.47 15.70
C GLY A 40 -27.03 -8.70 15.06
N LEU A 41 -27.75 -9.81 14.99
CA LEU A 41 -27.26 -11.06 14.40
C LEU A 41 -27.06 -10.94 12.88
N THR A 42 -27.95 -10.23 12.19
CA THR A 42 -27.81 -9.96 10.75
C THR A 42 -26.65 -9.03 10.43
N CYS A 43 -26.38 -8.01 11.24
CA CYS A 43 -25.22 -7.15 11.08
C CYS A 43 -23.90 -7.91 11.30
N VAL A 44 -23.83 -8.79 12.30
CA VAL A 44 -22.66 -9.65 12.54
C VAL A 44 -22.47 -10.67 11.41
N ALA A 45 -23.54 -11.29 10.93
CA ALA A 45 -23.47 -12.22 9.81
C ALA A 45 -23.02 -11.54 8.49
N LEU A 46 -23.50 -10.32 8.21
CA LEU A 46 -23.07 -9.54 7.06
C LEU A 46 -21.62 -9.10 7.16
N SER A 47 -21.15 -8.69 8.35
CA SER A 47 -19.75 -8.34 8.55
C SER A 47 -18.81 -9.56 8.47
N ALA A 48 -19.24 -10.72 9.00
CA ALA A 48 -18.49 -11.96 8.88
C ALA A 48 -18.44 -12.47 7.43
N ALA A 49 -19.56 -12.41 6.70
CA ALA A 49 -19.61 -12.76 5.27
C ALA A 49 -18.74 -11.84 4.41
N GLY A 50 -18.73 -10.52 4.72
CA GLY A 50 -17.83 -9.55 4.10
C GLY A 50 -16.34 -9.84 4.37
N ALA A 51 -16.00 -10.22 5.59
CA ALA A 51 -14.64 -10.59 5.97
C ALA A 51 -14.17 -11.89 5.28
N ILE A 52 -15.04 -12.90 5.21
CA ILE A 52 -14.74 -14.17 4.53
C ILE A 52 -14.61 -13.95 3.00
N ALA A 53 -15.49 -13.15 2.39
CA ALA A 53 -15.40 -12.79 0.98
C ALA A 53 -14.11 -12.01 0.67
N ALA A 54 -13.65 -11.13 1.56
CA ALA A 54 -12.39 -10.42 1.43
C ALA A 54 -11.16 -11.34 1.58
N HIS A 55 -11.27 -12.43 2.33
CA HIS A 55 -10.19 -13.41 2.48
C HIS A 55 -10.11 -14.43 1.34
N THR A 56 -11.24 -14.80 0.73
CA THR A 56 -11.30 -15.84 -0.30
C THR A 56 -11.20 -15.30 -1.73
N SER A 57 -11.58 -14.05 -1.96
CA SER A 57 -11.42 -13.37 -3.25
C SER A 57 -10.06 -12.70 -3.33
N GLY A 58 -9.00 -13.52 -3.49
CA GLY A 58 -7.62 -13.05 -3.59
C GLY A 58 -7.45 -11.80 -4.46
N GLY A 59 -6.71 -10.83 -3.96
CA GLY A 59 -6.10 -9.67 -4.65
C GLY A 59 -6.89 -8.85 -5.67
N LEU A 60 -7.67 -9.49 -6.52
CA LEU A 60 -8.35 -8.88 -7.68
C LEU A 60 -9.41 -7.82 -7.32
N HIS A 61 -10.12 -7.99 -6.21
CA HIS A 61 -11.16 -7.04 -5.81
C HIS A 61 -10.60 -5.81 -5.09
N ARG A 62 -9.47 -5.96 -4.41
CA ARG A 62 -8.78 -4.84 -3.75
C ARG A 62 -8.18 -3.89 -4.77
N ASP A 63 -7.61 -4.43 -5.83
CA ASP A 63 -7.02 -3.64 -6.92
C ASP A 63 -8.10 -2.92 -7.74
N GLN A 64 -9.23 -3.56 -7.99
CA GLN A 64 -10.36 -2.93 -8.67
C GLN A 64 -10.98 -1.81 -7.84
N LEU A 65 -11.15 -2.00 -6.53
CA LEU A 65 -11.62 -0.96 -5.63
C LEU A 65 -10.61 0.19 -5.51
N ALA A 66 -9.33 -0.12 -5.43
CA ALA A 66 -8.27 0.88 -5.38
C ALA A 66 -8.22 1.71 -6.67
N THR A 67 -8.35 1.07 -7.82
CA THR A 67 -8.41 1.77 -9.12
C THR A 67 -9.66 2.65 -9.24
N TRP A 68 -10.82 2.14 -8.78
CA TRP A 68 -12.07 2.90 -8.78
C TRP A 68 -12.05 4.10 -7.82
N LEU A 69 -11.30 3.99 -6.71
CA LEU A 69 -11.07 5.08 -5.75
C LEU A 69 -9.98 6.07 -6.21
N GLY A 70 -9.45 5.95 -7.44
CA GLY A 70 -8.44 6.86 -7.98
C GLY A 70 -7.01 6.54 -7.54
N PHE A 71 -6.75 5.32 -7.03
CA PHE A 71 -5.41 4.87 -6.65
C PHE A 71 -4.68 4.09 -7.76
N GLY A 72 -5.17 4.16 -9.00
CA GLY A 72 -4.48 3.65 -10.17
C GLY A 72 -3.14 4.36 -10.40
N ILE A 73 -2.19 3.68 -11.06
CA ILE A 73 -0.97 4.33 -11.53
C ILE A 73 -1.31 5.00 -12.87
N GLU A 74 -1.45 6.33 -12.86
CA GLU A 74 -1.80 7.12 -14.04
C GLU A 74 -0.57 7.67 -14.74
N GLN A 75 0.45 8.00 -13.95
CA GLN A 75 1.67 8.60 -14.46
C GLN A 75 2.91 7.99 -13.81
N VAL A 76 3.91 7.66 -14.63
CA VAL A 76 5.24 7.23 -14.18
C VAL A 76 6.26 8.24 -14.66
N SER A 77 7.04 8.78 -13.73
CA SER A 77 8.15 9.67 -14.01
C SER A 77 9.46 8.94 -13.72
N LEU A 78 10.27 8.75 -14.77
CA LEU A 78 11.61 8.17 -14.69
C LEU A 78 12.65 9.26 -14.87
N THR A 79 13.60 9.35 -13.94
CA THR A 79 14.66 10.37 -13.99
C THR A 79 16.02 9.79 -13.56
N GLY A 80 17.13 10.42 -14.03
CA GLY A 80 18.48 10.10 -13.56
C GLY A 80 19.19 9.01 -14.36
N HIS A 81 18.56 8.40 -15.36
CA HIS A 81 19.18 7.44 -16.29
C HIS A 81 19.71 8.16 -17.53
N ARG A 82 20.77 7.65 -18.08
CA ARG A 82 21.40 8.12 -19.30
C ARG A 82 21.90 6.97 -20.20
N PHE A 83 22.42 5.94 -19.56
CA PHE A 83 23.02 4.78 -20.23
C PHE A 83 22.09 3.58 -20.22
N THR A 84 21.18 3.51 -19.28
CA THR A 84 20.16 2.47 -19.22
C THR A 84 19.03 2.78 -20.18
N PRO A 85 18.70 1.89 -21.14
CA PRO A 85 17.59 2.10 -22.06
C PRO A 85 16.24 2.18 -21.32
N ASP A 86 15.35 3.04 -21.77
CA ASP A 86 14.00 3.18 -21.22
C ASP A 86 13.23 1.86 -21.23
N ALA A 87 13.41 1.06 -22.29
CA ALA A 87 12.76 -0.25 -22.41
C ALA A 87 13.11 -1.19 -21.25
N ASP A 88 14.38 -1.25 -20.88
CA ASP A 88 14.85 -2.10 -19.78
C ASP A 88 14.30 -1.63 -18.42
N LEU A 89 14.17 -0.30 -18.26
CA LEU A 89 13.60 0.29 -17.05
C LEU A 89 12.09 0.00 -16.95
N PHE A 90 11.36 0.11 -18.06
CA PHE A 90 9.94 -0.22 -18.10
C PHE A 90 9.67 -1.72 -17.90
N ASP A 91 10.53 -2.59 -18.45
CA ASP A 91 10.44 -4.03 -18.24
C ASP A 91 10.72 -4.39 -16.77
N ALA A 92 11.72 -3.76 -16.14
CA ALA A 92 12.01 -3.96 -14.72
C ALA A 92 10.87 -3.47 -13.83
N LEU A 93 10.16 -2.42 -14.23
CA LEU A 93 9.03 -1.85 -13.51
C LEU A 93 7.80 -2.79 -13.52
N ASP A 94 7.61 -3.56 -14.60
CA ASP A 94 6.51 -4.54 -14.73
C ASP A 94 5.13 -3.98 -14.30
N LEU A 95 4.72 -2.89 -14.91
CA LEU A 95 3.44 -2.23 -14.62
C LEU A 95 2.22 -3.12 -14.85
N LYS A 96 2.38 -4.20 -15.62
CA LYS A 96 1.29 -5.16 -15.88
C LYS A 96 0.88 -5.93 -14.62
N SER A 97 1.84 -6.16 -13.72
CA SER A 97 1.60 -6.82 -12.43
C SER A 97 1.13 -5.84 -11.35
N ALA A 98 1.46 -4.55 -11.46
CA ALA A 98 1.14 -3.52 -10.47
C ALA A 98 0.05 -2.58 -10.99
N ARG A 99 -1.21 -2.95 -10.78
CA ARG A 99 -2.36 -2.18 -11.27
C ARG A 99 -2.71 -0.94 -10.44
N SER A 100 -2.24 -0.88 -9.20
CA SER A 100 -2.53 0.23 -8.29
C SER A 100 -1.31 0.59 -7.44
N LEU A 101 -1.26 1.84 -6.97
CA LEU A 101 -0.23 2.29 -6.01
C LEU A 101 -0.26 1.48 -4.72
N ALA A 102 -1.43 0.93 -4.35
CA ALA A 102 -1.60 0.14 -3.14
C ALA A 102 -1.00 -1.28 -3.26
N SER A 103 -1.09 -1.90 -4.45
CA SER A 103 -0.54 -3.23 -4.73
C SER A 103 0.92 -3.21 -5.22
N PHE A 104 1.46 -2.01 -5.44
CA PHE A 104 2.84 -1.84 -5.91
C PHE A 104 3.85 -2.23 -4.83
N ASP A 105 4.67 -3.24 -5.09
CA ASP A 105 5.72 -3.72 -4.20
C ASP A 105 7.07 -3.06 -4.54
N ALA A 106 7.34 -1.92 -3.91
CA ALA A 106 8.57 -1.15 -4.15
C ALA A 106 9.87 -1.94 -3.85
N PRO A 107 9.98 -2.74 -2.78
CA PRO A 107 11.13 -3.62 -2.54
C PRO A 107 11.42 -4.60 -3.68
N VAL A 108 10.42 -5.25 -4.23
CA VAL A 108 10.57 -6.20 -5.34
C VAL A 108 11.04 -5.48 -6.59
N ILE A 109 10.41 -4.35 -6.90
CA ILE A 109 10.77 -3.54 -8.07
C ILE A 109 12.18 -2.99 -7.94
N ARG A 110 12.57 -2.49 -6.77
CA ARG A 110 13.95 -2.02 -6.52
C ARG A 110 14.98 -3.10 -6.85
N LYS A 111 14.78 -4.34 -6.40
CA LYS A 111 15.68 -5.46 -6.71
C LYS A 111 15.76 -5.76 -8.21
N ARG A 112 14.68 -5.55 -8.97
CA ARG A 112 14.70 -5.74 -10.43
C ARG A 112 15.55 -4.67 -11.11
N PHE A 113 15.40 -3.40 -10.71
CA PHE A 113 16.22 -2.30 -11.23
C PHE A 113 17.71 -2.50 -10.90
N GLU A 114 18.05 -2.91 -9.68
CA GLU A 114 19.43 -3.14 -9.24
C GLU A 114 20.13 -4.30 -9.97
N ARG A 115 19.37 -5.17 -10.66
CA ARG A 115 19.93 -6.20 -11.55
C ARG A 115 20.42 -5.63 -12.86
N LEU A 116 19.89 -4.51 -13.29
CA LEU A 116 20.34 -3.85 -14.53
C LEU A 116 21.82 -3.44 -14.40
N PRO A 117 22.64 -3.66 -15.44
CA PRO A 117 24.09 -3.45 -15.34
C PRO A 117 24.47 -2.05 -14.88
N TRP A 118 23.84 -1.04 -15.47
CA TRP A 118 24.15 0.36 -15.21
C TRP A 118 23.53 0.92 -13.94
N VAL A 119 22.56 0.25 -13.32
CA VAL A 119 21.86 0.77 -12.16
C VAL A 119 22.65 0.51 -10.89
N GLN A 120 22.98 1.58 -10.16
CA GLN A 120 23.61 1.52 -8.85
C GLN A 120 22.56 1.45 -7.75
N SER A 121 21.56 2.33 -7.81
CA SER A 121 20.46 2.39 -6.86
C SER A 121 19.22 3.02 -7.49
N VAL A 122 18.06 2.78 -6.89
CA VAL A 122 16.80 3.36 -7.30
C VAL A 122 16.00 3.85 -6.09
N GLU A 123 15.47 5.05 -6.20
CA GLU A 123 14.53 5.64 -5.27
C GLU A 123 13.15 5.62 -5.90
N ILE A 124 12.18 5.05 -5.18
CA ILE A 124 10.80 4.93 -5.64
C ILE A 124 9.91 5.67 -4.66
N SER A 125 9.22 6.69 -5.16
CA SER A 125 8.31 7.53 -4.39
C SER A 125 6.92 7.48 -4.99
N ARG A 126 5.91 7.32 -4.12
CA ARG A 126 4.50 7.38 -4.50
C ARG A 126 4.00 8.80 -4.29
N VAL A 127 3.52 9.42 -5.34
CA VAL A 127 2.95 10.77 -5.32
C VAL A 127 1.45 10.66 -5.58
N TRP A 128 0.67 10.95 -4.56
CA TRP A 128 -0.78 10.85 -4.64
C TRP A 128 -1.37 11.94 -5.56
N PRO A 129 -2.45 11.66 -6.30
CA PRO A 129 -3.29 10.46 -6.25
C PRO A 129 -2.84 9.27 -7.09
N GLY A 130 -2.10 9.44 -8.19
CA GLY A 130 -1.84 8.37 -9.17
C GLY A 130 -0.44 8.38 -9.77
N GLN A 131 0.53 9.09 -9.17
CA GLN A 131 1.85 9.23 -9.76
C GLN A 131 2.90 8.39 -9.04
N LEU A 132 3.75 7.72 -9.83
CA LEU A 132 4.94 7.01 -9.39
C LEU A 132 6.18 7.77 -9.87
N ALA A 133 6.97 8.28 -8.95
CA ALA A 133 8.24 8.94 -9.26
C ALA A 133 9.40 7.98 -8.96
N ILE A 134 10.21 7.71 -9.98
CA ILE A 134 11.36 6.80 -9.92
C ILE A 134 12.60 7.58 -10.29
N ARG A 135 13.55 7.62 -9.38
CA ARG A 135 14.87 8.22 -9.63
C ARG A 135 15.91 7.12 -9.64
N VAL A 136 16.57 6.99 -10.78
CA VAL A 136 17.66 6.03 -11.00
C VAL A 136 18.99 6.73 -10.78
N THR A 137 19.88 6.10 -10.03
CA THR A 137 21.29 6.51 -9.96
C THR A 137 22.10 5.48 -10.70
N GLU A 138 22.77 5.91 -11.76
CA GLU A 138 23.61 5.03 -12.59
C GLU A 138 25.02 4.91 -12.02
N ARG A 139 25.62 3.75 -12.29
CA ARG A 139 27.03 3.46 -11.98
C ARG A 139 27.93 4.29 -12.86
N LYS A 140 29.07 4.67 -12.31
CA LYS A 140 30.11 5.37 -13.07
C LYS A 140 31.09 4.34 -13.62
N PRO A 141 31.40 4.37 -14.93
CA PRO A 141 32.46 3.56 -15.48
C PRO A 141 33.80 3.97 -14.87
N PHE A 142 34.60 2.98 -14.48
CA PHE A 142 35.87 3.15 -13.79
C PHE A 142 37.06 2.73 -14.67
N ALA A 143 36.91 1.59 -15.36
CA ALA A 143 37.96 1.07 -16.24
C ALA A 143 37.36 0.30 -17.42
N ILE A 144 38.19 0.04 -18.41
CA ILE A 144 37.90 -0.85 -19.53
C ILE A 144 38.63 -2.17 -19.26
N TRP A 145 37.87 -3.24 -19.14
CA TRP A 145 38.38 -4.59 -18.95
C TRP A 145 38.47 -5.31 -20.30
N GLU A 146 39.69 -5.64 -20.71
CA GLU A 146 39.98 -6.37 -21.92
C GLU A 146 40.14 -7.86 -21.64
N ARG A 147 39.35 -8.68 -22.30
CA ARG A 147 39.38 -10.12 -22.23
C ARG A 147 39.37 -10.73 -23.62
N GLY A 148 40.58 -11.06 -24.13
CA GLY A 148 40.76 -11.50 -25.50
C GLY A 148 40.34 -10.40 -26.50
N GLU A 149 39.35 -10.71 -27.34
CA GLU A 149 38.84 -9.76 -28.34
C GLU A 149 37.68 -8.87 -27.83
N SER A 150 37.22 -9.10 -26.59
CA SER A 150 36.15 -8.31 -26.02
C SER A 150 36.67 -7.27 -25.03
N ALA A 151 36.05 -6.08 -25.07
CA ALA A 151 36.30 -5.00 -24.12
C ALA A 151 35.01 -4.56 -23.47
N GLU A 152 34.96 -4.54 -22.16
CA GLU A 152 33.78 -4.21 -21.36
C GLU A 152 34.08 -3.08 -20.38
N LEU A 153 33.09 -2.22 -20.15
CA LEU A 153 33.16 -1.22 -19.09
C LEU A 153 32.88 -1.89 -17.74
N ILE A 154 33.67 -1.52 -16.75
CA ILE A 154 33.46 -1.95 -15.37
C ILE A 154 33.35 -0.74 -14.44
N ASP A 155 32.65 -0.90 -13.33
CA ASP A 155 32.64 0.06 -12.25
C ASP A 155 33.78 -0.20 -11.23
N VAL A 156 33.86 0.65 -10.21
CA VAL A 156 34.83 0.54 -9.12
C VAL A 156 34.74 -0.77 -8.35
N THR A 157 33.60 -1.47 -8.39
CA THR A 157 33.39 -2.76 -7.74
C THR A 157 33.75 -3.96 -8.63
N GLY A 158 34.18 -3.71 -9.88
CA GLY A 158 34.45 -4.74 -10.88
C GLY A 158 33.20 -5.26 -11.60
N ARG A 159 32.04 -4.66 -11.37
CA ARG A 159 30.81 -5.05 -12.04
C ARG A 159 30.82 -4.59 -13.50
N GLN A 160 30.50 -5.50 -14.38
CA GLN A 160 30.38 -5.24 -15.82
C GLN A 160 29.16 -4.36 -16.09
N LEU A 161 29.35 -3.27 -16.83
CA LEU A 161 28.31 -2.30 -17.21
C LEU A 161 27.82 -2.55 -18.62
N GLY A 162 28.68 -3.05 -19.49
CA GLY A 162 28.37 -3.38 -20.87
C GLY A 162 29.58 -3.25 -21.79
N PRO A 163 29.43 -3.68 -23.04
CA PRO A 163 30.51 -3.65 -24.00
C PRO A 163 30.94 -2.20 -24.36
N VAL A 164 32.22 -2.03 -24.58
CA VAL A 164 32.76 -0.77 -25.12
C VAL A 164 32.37 -0.70 -26.58
N LYS A 165 31.78 0.42 -27.00
CA LYS A 165 31.54 0.68 -28.40
C LYS A 165 32.87 0.91 -29.12
N ALA A 166 33.02 0.32 -30.30
CA ALA A 166 34.29 0.36 -31.06
C ALA A 166 34.78 1.79 -31.40
N ASP A 167 33.86 2.75 -31.48
CA ASP A 167 34.09 4.16 -31.77
C ASP A 167 34.19 5.04 -30.49
N ALA A 168 34.06 4.46 -29.32
CA ALA A 168 34.08 5.20 -28.06
C ALA A 168 35.53 5.54 -27.69
N VAL A 169 35.88 6.82 -27.79
CA VAL A 169 37.12 7.35 -27.23
C VAL A 169 36.84 7.64 -25.74
N LEU A 170 37.23 6.70 -24.87
CA LEU A 170 37.10 6.83 -23.44
C LEU A 170 38.47 7.00 -22.81
N ASP A 171 38.63 8.07 -22.05
CA ASP A 171 39.85 8.31 -21.25
C ASP A 171 39.69 7.55 -19.90
N LEU A 172 39.71 6.23 -20.02
CA LEU A 172 39.61 5.32 -18.89
C LEU A 172 40.80 4.37 -18.89
N PRO A 173 41.31 3.99 -17.70
CA PRO A 173 42.37 3.00 -17.61
C PRO A 173 41.90 1.66 -18.18
N ARG A 174 42.86 0.97 -18.85
CA ARG A 174 42.61 -0.37 -19.41
C ARG A 174 43.29 -1.41 -18.53
N ILE A 175 42.55 -2.42 -18.20
CA ILE A 175 43.05 -3.58 -17.45
C ILE A 175 42.81 -4.83 -18.28
N ALA A 176 43.77 -5.77 -18.24
CA ALA A 176 43.68 -7.00 -19.00
C ALA A 176 43.93 -8.23 -18.09
N GLY A 177 43.37 -9.34 -18.47
CA GLY A 177 43.51 -10.63 -17.79
C GLY A 177 42.23 -11.12 -17.14
N ASP A 178 42.20 -12.43 -16.90
CA ASP A 178 41.08 -13.09 -16.22
C ASP A 178 41.04 -12.68 -14.76
N GLY A 179 39.84 -12.26 -14.28
CA GLY A 179 39.65 -11.81 -12.89
C GLY A 179 40.18 -10.42 -12.58
N ALA A 180 40.78 -9.70 -13.57
CA ALA A 180 41.33 -8.35 -13.33
C ALA A 180 40.25 -7.35 -12.89
N ASN A 181 39.00 -7.58 -13.27
CA ASN A 181 37.84 -6.77 -12.84
C ASN A 181 37.61 -6.83 -11.33
N GLU A 182 37.87 -7.98 -10.67
CA GLU A 182 37.64 -8.15 -9.23
C GLU A 182 38.70 -7.38 -8.41
N THR A 183 39.88 -7.24 -8.94
CA THR A 183 41.00 -6.55 -8.30
C THR A 183 41.23 -5.12 -8.80
N ALA A 184 40.40 -4.67 -9.76
CA ALA A 184 40.54 -3.38 -10.42
C ALA A 184 40.67 -2.20 -9.44
N ALA A 185 39.83 -2.14 -8.41
CA ALA A 185 39.86 -1.08 -7.41
C ALA A 185 41.16 -1.08 -6.60
N GLN A 186 41.69 -2.24 -6.31
CA GLN A 186 42.94 -2.39 -5.54
C GLN A 186 44.18 -2.00 -6.39
N LEU A 187 44.18 -2.39 -7.68
CA LEU A 187 45.28 -2.08 -8.60
C LEU A 187 45.40 -0.57 -8.88
N MET A 188 44.33 0.16 -8.82
CA MET A 188 44.31 1.60 -9.11
C MET A 188 44.59 2.49 -7.90
N THR A 189 44.55 1.94 -6.68
CA THR A 189 44.88 2.65 -5.43
C THR A 189 46.31 2.41 -4.93
N ALA A 190 47.04 1.52 -5.56
CA ALA A 190 48.44 1.22 -5.29
C ALA A 190 49.37 2.09 -6.13
#